data_eedba99375bb16562ebf0fd6d78c4e17
#
_entry.id   eedba99375bb16562ebf0fd6d78c4e17
#
_cell.length_a   1.000
_cell.length_b   1.000
_cell.length_c   1.000
_cell.angle_alpha   90.00
_cell.angle_beta   90.00
_cell.angle_gamma   90.00
#
_symmetry.space_group_name_H-M   'P 1'
#
loop_
_entity.id
_entity.type
_entity.pdbx_description
1 polymer ?
#
loop_
_entity_poly.entity_id
_entity_poly.type
_entity_poly.pdbx_seq_one_letter_code
_entity_poly.pdbx_strand_id
1 'polypeptide(L)'
;MERIDGVAQLDKQRIARAVEGTRFPASFPSQNEACDEEAALLPAADLIGQLGDPHYIRKANALYHEFEEAGLNRQLGYSSPADLVNLYPQFYWNSVSRQVQTAIRYLNVTSSGRQWIANLSSNVFRAERDIALSGPQK
;
A
#
# COMPACT_ATOMS: atom_id res chain seq x y z
N MET A 1 16.15 -8.14 36.39
CA MET A 1 15.38 -6.97 35.88
C MET A 1 15.97 -6.34 34.63
N GLU A 2 17.25 -6.48 34.35
CA GLU A 2 17.92 -5.90 33.16
C GLU A 2 17.60 -6.56 31.81
N ARG A 3 17.12 -7.82 31.78
CA ARG A 3 16.78 -8.54 30.53
C ARG A 3 15.52 -8.03 29.83
N ILE A 4 14.59 -7.42 30.54
CA ILE A 4 13.30 -6.96 29.99
C ILE A 4 13.48 -5.63 29.25
N ASP A 5 14.37 -4.77 29.72
CA ASP A 5 14.61 -3.46 29.10
C ASP A 5 15.33 -3.56 27.75
N GLY A 6 16.26 -4.49 27.59
CA GLY A 6 16.97 -4.71 26.34
C GLY A 6 16.07 -5.25 25.21
N VAL A 7 15.20 -6.19 25.54
CA VAL A 7 14.22 -6.76 24.60
C VAL A 7 13.19 -5.69 24.19
N ALA A 8 12.65 -4.95 25.15
CA ALA A 8 11.71 -3.86 24.90
C ALA A 8 12.31 -2.75 24.01
N GLN A 9 13.60 -2.47 24.14
CA GLN A 9 14.27 -1.47 23.32
C GLN A 9 14.48 -1.96 21.88
N LEU A 10 14.86 -3.23 21.69
CA LEU A 10 14.95 -3.85 20.36
C LEU A 10 13.58 -3.88 19.65
N ASP A 11 12.52 -4.22 20.37
CA ASP A 11 11.17 -4.21 19.82
C ASP A 11 10.70 -2.81 19.43
N LYS A 12 11.00 -1.80 20.24
CA LYS A 12 10.72 -0.40 19.89
C LYS A 12 11.42 0.03 18.62
N GLN A 13 12.68 -0.34 18.42
CA GLN A 13 13.43 -0.02 17.20
C GLN A 13 12.89 -0.74 15.97
N ARG A 14 12.48 -2.00 16.12
CA ARG A 14 11.84 -2.78 15.04
C ARG A 14 10.50 -2.14 14.64
N ILE A 15 9.67 -1.81 15.61
CA ILE A 15 8.38 -1.13 15.40
C ILE A 15 8.60 0.23 14.74
N ALA A 16 9.53 1.04 15.24
CA ALA A 16 9.82 2.36 14.68
C ALA A 16 10.26 2.29 13.21
N ARG A 17 11.12 1.33 12.85
CA ARG A 17 11.53 1.11 11.45
C ARG A 17 10.35 0.69 10.57
N ALA A 18 9.50 -0.21 11.05
CA ALA A 18 8.32 -0.65 10.32
C ALA A 18 7.34 0.51 10.09
N VAL A 19 7.09 1.34 11.11
CA VAL A 19 6.21 2.52 11.00
C VAL A 19 6.80 3.56 10.06
N GLU A 20 8.11 3.82 10.13
CA GLU A 20 8.77 4.78 9.22
C GLU A 20 8.64 4.33 7.75
N GLY A 21 8.67 3.03 7.49
CA GLY A 21 8.46 2.46 6.15
C GLY A 21 7.06 2.71 5.57
N THR A 22 6.07 3.08 6.38
CA THR A 22 4.71 3.41 5.90
C THR A 22 4.56 4.87 5.46
N ARG A 23 5.57 5.72 5.68
CA ARG A 23 5.53 7.11 5.23
C ARG A 23 5.50 7.18 3.71
N PHE A 24 4.59 7.98 3.20
CA PHE A 24 4.45 8.20 1.76
C PHE A 24 5.04 9.59 1.36
N PRO A 25 5.71 9.75 0.20
CA PRO A 25 6.07 8.68 -0.73
C PRO A 25 7.11 7.74 -0.12
N ALA A 26 6.84 6.44 -0.26
CA ALA A 26 7.73 5.43 0.28
C ALA A 26 9.14 5.63 -0.31
N SER A 27 10.11 5.85 0.56
CA SER A 27 11.51 5.72 0.19
C SER A 27 11.75 4.23 -0.07
N PHE A 28 11.69 3.83 -1.34
CA PHE A 28 11.99 2.45 -1.70
C PHE A 28 13.42 2.16 -1.30
N PRO A 29 13.69 1.12 -0.50
CA PRO A 29 15.05 0.71 -0.24
C PRO A 29 15.73 0.46 -1.59
N SER A 30 16.89 1.07 -1.79
CA SER A 30 17.71 0.79 -2.96
C SER A 30 17.99 -0.70 -3.03
N GLN A 31 18.07 -1.26 -4.21
CA GLN A 31 18.20 -2.70 -4.47
C GLN A 31 19.41 -3.37 -3.80
N ASN A 32 20.26 -2.62 -3.10
CA ASN A 32 21.49 -3.09 -2.49
C ASN A 32 21.49 -3.23 -0.96
N GLU A 33 20.38 -2.86 -0.29
CA GLU A 33 20.23 -3.13 1.13
C GLU A 33 19.53 -4.47 1.28
N ALA A 34 20.14 -5.39 2.05
CA ALA A 34 19.49 -6.62 2.48
C ALA A 34 18.15 -6.22 3.09
N CYS A 35 17.07 -6.44 2.32
CA CYS A 35 15.74 -6.00 2.70
C CYS A 35 15.39 -6.69 4.01
N ASP A 36 15.25 -5.93 5.07
CA ASP A 36 14.66 -6.41 6.30
C ASP A 36 13.20 -6.77 5.95
N GLU A 37 12.97 -8.06 5.68
CA GLU A 37 11.65 -8.57 5.26
C GLU A 37 10.57 -8.17 6.25
N GLU A 38 10.90 -8.14 7.53
CA GLU A 38 9.96 -7.75 8.57
C GLU A 38 9.57 -6.26 8.45
N ALA A 39 10.53 -5.39 8.22
CA ALA A 39 10.28 -3.97 8.01
C ALA A 39 9.44 -3.70 6.75
N ALA A 40 9.54 -4.55 5.74
CA ALA A 40 8.76 -4.46 4.52
C ALA A 40 7.31 -4.95 4.67
N LEU A 41 7.01 -5.76 5.69
CA LEU A 41 5.67 -6.32 5.87
C LEU A 41 4.61 -5.28 6.26
N LEU A 42 4.94 -4.31 7.11
CA LEU A 42 3.97 -3.31 7.54
C LEU A 42 3.57 -2.35 6.41
N PRO A 43 4.48 -1.77 5.62
CA PRO A 43 4.11 -1.01 4.44
C PRO A 43 3.30 -1.81 3.43
N ALA A 44 3.64 -3.08 3.21
CA ALA A 44 2.90 -3.95 2.32
C ALA A 44 1.48 -4.23 2.84
N ALA A 45 1.33 -4.47 4.15
CA ALA A 45 0.04 -4.67 4.78
C ALA A 45 -0.85 -3.42 4.70
N ASP A 46 -0.28 -2.23 4.89
CA ASP A 46 -0.98 -0.96 4.74
C ASP A 46 -1.52 -0.78 3.31
N LEU A 47 -0.66 -0.98 2.30
CA LEU A 47 -1.07 -0.92 0.90
C LEU A 47 -2.16 -1.94 0.56
N ILE A 48 -2.03 -3.17 1.02
CA ILE A 48 -3.03 -4.22 0.77
C ILE A 48 -4.34 -3.86 1.47
N GLY A 49 -4.29 -3.33 2.70
CA GLY A 49 -5.47 -2.90 3.45
C GLY A 49 -6.23 -1.77 2.75
N GLN A 50 -5.54 -0.84 2.14
CA GLN A 50 -6.15 0.25 1.38
C GLN A 50 -6.65 -0.20 0.01
N LEU A 51 -5.77 -0.80 -0.78
CA LEU A 51 -6.03 -1.09 -2.20
C LEU A 51 -6.79 -2.39 -2.42
N GLY A 52 -6.72 -3.33 -1.48
CA GLY A 52 -7.50 -4.56 -1.46
C GLY A 52 -8.90 -4.41 -0.84
N ASP A 53 -9.28 -3.22 -0.40
CA ASP A 53 -10.62 -2.97 0.12
C ASP A 53 -11.65 -3.16 -1.01
N PRO A 54 -12.70 -3.98 -0.82
CA PRO A 54 -13.76 -4.16 -1.82
C PRO A 54 -14.47 -2.86 -2.21
N HIS A 55 -14.39 -1.84 -1.35
CA HIS A 55 -15.00 -0.53 -1.57
C HIS A 55 -14.00 0.56 -1.96
N TYR A 56 -12.79 0.19 -2.41
CA TYR A 56 -11.74 1.14 -2.74
C TYR A 56 -12.22 2.31 -3.60
N ILE A 57 -12.95 2.03 -4.68
CA ILE A 57 -13.46 3.07 -5.59
C ILE A 57 -14.40 4.05 -4.87
N ARG A 58 -15.24 3.54 -3.96
CA ARG A 58 -16.14 4.39 -3.15
C ARG A 58 -15.41 5.27 -2.15
N LYS A 59 -14.26 4.79 -1.68
CA LYS A 59 -13.42 5.50 -0.71
C LYS A 59 -12.43 6.48 -1.36
N ALA A 60 -12.29 6.46 -2.68
CA ALA A 60 -11.33 7.32 -3.39
C ALA A 60 -11.54 8.81 -3.08
N ASN A 61 -12.79 9.24 -2.89
CA ASN A 61 -13.09 10.61 -2.52
C ASN A 61 -12.53 10.99 -1.13
N ALA A 62 -12.73 10.13 -0.13
CA ALA A 62 -12.20 10.37 1.21
C ALA A 62 -10.67 10.34 1.19
N LEU A 63 -10.07 9.38 0.51
CA LEU A 63 -8.62 9.25 0.36
C LEU A 63 -8.01 10.48 -0.33
N TYR A 64 -8.68 11.04 -1.34
CA TYR A 64 -8.25 12.27 -1.98
C TYR A 64 -8.17 13.44 -0.98
N HIS A 65 -9.15 13.59 -0.11
CA HIS A 65 -9.14 14.63 0.90
C HIS A 65 -8.05 14.42 1.95
N GLU A 66 -7.81 13.19 2.39
CA GLU A 66 -6.68 12.86 3.27
C GLU A 66 -5.34 13.21 2.64
N PHE A 67 -5.17 12.92 1.37
CA PHE A 67 -3.96 13.28 0.60
C PHE A 67 -3.82 14.78 0.41
N GLU A 68 -4.93 15.52 0.30
CA GLU A 68 -4.91 16.97 0.21
C GLU A 68 -4.41 17.60 1.52
N GLU A 69 -4.91 17.12 2.66
CA GLU A 69 -4.46 17.56 3.99
C GLU A 69 -2.97 17.28 4.21
N ALA A 70 -2.48 16.15 3.70
CA ALA A 70 -1.07 15.77 3.78
C ALA A 70 -0.17 16.45 2.72
N GLY A 71 -0.74 17.20 1.77
CA GLY A 71 -0.01 17.82 0.65
C GLY A 71 0.48 16.83 -0.42
N LEU A 72 -0.03 15.59 -0.38
CA LEU A 72 0.42 14.50 -1.26
C LEU A 72 -0.15 14.63 -2.68
N ASN A 73 -1.36 15.15 -2.84
CA ASN A 73 -1.99 15.30 -4.15
C ASN A 73 -1.13 16.11 -5.11
N ARG A 74 -0.53 17.20 -4.62
CA ARG A 74 0.37 18.02 -5.41
C ARG A 74 1.63 17.27 -5.84
N GLN A 75 2.19 16.47 -4.95
CA GLN A 75 3.39 15.67 -5.25
C GLN A 75 3.12 14.57 -6.27
N LEU A 76 1.92 13.98 -6.22
CA LEU A 76 1.48 12.89 -7.09
C LEU A 76 0.83 13.36 -8.39
N GLY A 77 0.55 14.67 -8.51
CA GLY A 77 -0.11 15.24 -9.67
C GLY A 77 -1.61 14.95 -9.72
N TYR A 78 -2.24 14.66 -8.57
CA TYR A 78 -3.68 14.45 -8.48
C TYR A 78 -4.40 15.79 -8.34
N SER A 79 -5.39 16.02 -9.19
CA SER A 79 -6.22 17.23 -9.21
C SER A 79 -7.67 16.95 -8.83
N SER A 80 -8.07 15.68 -8.79
CA SER A 80 -9.43 15.25 -8.46
C SER A 80 -9.45 13.85 -7.87
N PRO A 81 -10.52 13.46 -7.15
CA PRO A 81 -10.70 12.06 -6.72
C PRO A 81 -10.72 11.07 -7.88
N ALA A 82 -11.15 11.49 -9.06
CA ALA A 82 -11.15 10.64 -10.25
C ALA A 82 -9.73 10.25 -10.68
N ASP A 83 -8.74 11.12 -10.45
CA ASP A 83 -7.35 10.81 -10.77
C ASP A 83 -6.81 9.63 -9.97
N LEU A 84 -7.24 9.48 -8.71
CA LEU A 84 -6.88 8.32 -7.88
C LEU A 84 -7.36 7.00 -8.50
N VAL A 85 -8.55 6.99 -9.09
CA VAL A 85 -9.11 5.80 -9.75
C VAL A 85 -8.44 5.55 -11.10
N ASN A 86 -8.27 6.61 -11.90
CA ASN A 86 -7.72 6.52 -13.26
C ASN A 86 -6.25 6.12 -13.27
N LEU A 87 -5.48 6.62 -12.32
CA LEU A 87 -4.04 6.36 -12.21
C LEU A 87 -3.71 5.14 -11.35
N TYR A 88 -4.71 4.53 -10.69
CA TYR A 88 -4.53 3.38 -9.83
C TYR A 88 -3.85 2.19 -10.52
N PRO A 89 -4.25 1.74 -11.73
CA PRO A 89 -3.57 0.62 -12.38
C PRO A 89 -2.07 0.90 -12.61
N GLN A 90 -1.74 2.10 -13.07
CA GLN A 90 -0.35 2.49 -13.28
C GLN A 90 0.45 2.52 -11.97
N PHE A 91 -0.12 3.08 -10.92
CA PHE A 91 0.47 3.10 -9.59
C PHE A 91 0.68 1.67 -9.06
N TYR A 92 -0.32 0.80 -9.23
CA TYR A 92 -0.23 -0.60 -8.82
C TYR A 92 0.95 -1.30 -9.50
N TRP A 93 1.02 -1.26 -10.81
CA TRP A 93 2.06 -1.98 -11.55
C TRP A 93 3.46 -1.40 -11.35
N ASN A 94 3.59 -0.10 -11.24
CA ASN A 94 4.89 0.56 -11.10
C ASN A 94 5.45 0.50 -9.68
N SER A 95 4.61 0.49 -8.68
CA SER A 95 5.03 0.66 -7.28
C SER A 95 4.55 -0.45 -6.37
N VAL A 96 3.23 -0.70 -6.32
CA VAL A 96 2.61 -1.56 -5.32
C VAL A 96 2.97 -3.02 -5.52
N SER A 97 2.95 -3.52 -6.76
CA SER A 97 3.13 -4.93 -7.08
C SER A 97 4.44 -5.51 -6.50
N ARG A 98 5.51 -4.72 -6.49
CA ARG A 98 6.79 -5.13 -5.90
C ARG A 98 6.75 -5.19 -4.39
N GLN A 99 6.13 -4.20 -3.77
CA GLN A 99 6.08 -4.11 -2.30
C GLN A 99 5.23 -5.22 -1.68
N VAL A 100 4.13 -5.60 -2.33
CA VAL A 100 3.23 -6.62 -1.80
C VAL A 100 3.73 -8.04 -2.00
N GLN A 101 4.68 -8.28 -2.92
CA GLN A 101 5.19 -9.63 -3.20
C GLN A 101 5.73 -10.34 -1.96
N THR A 102 6.46 -9.64 -1.11
CA THR A 102 6.98 -10.21 0.13
C THR A 102 5.86 -10.61 1.08
N ALA A 103 4.80 -9.80 1.17
CA ALA A 103 3.67 -10.09 2.05
C ALA A 103 2.75 -11.19 1.51
N ILE A 104 2.66 -11.38 0.18
CA ILE A 104 1.78 -12.37 -0.44
C ILE A 104 2.04 -13.78 0.09
N ARG A 105 3.30 -14.18 0.27
CA ARG A 105 3.63 -15.50 0.78
C ARG A 105 3.13 -15.73 2.21
N TYR A 106 3.13 -14.71 3.06
CA TYR A 106 2.59 -14.78 4.41
C TYR A 106 1.06 -14.80 4.41
N LEU A 107 0.44 -13.97 3.58
CA LEU A 107 -1.01 -13.91 3.46
C LEU A 107 -1.61 -15.18 2.87
N ASN A 108 -0.92 -15.85 1.96
CA ASN A 108 -1.38 -17.10 1.36
C ASN A 108 -1.57 -18.25 2.35
N VAL A 109 -1.02 -18.14 3.56
CA VAL A 109 -1.14 -19.17 4.60
C VAL A 109 -2.55 -19.25 5.18
N THR A 110 -3.30 -18.16 5.15
CA THR A 110 -4.65 -18.07 5.70
C THR A 110 -5.71 -17.86 4.62
N SER A 111 -6.94 -18.31 4.88
CA SER A 111 -8.07 -18.05 4.00
C SER A 111 -8.39 -16.56 3.88
N SER A 112 -8.33 -15.83 4.98
CA SER A 112 -8.52 -14.38 5.00
C SER A 112 -7.43 -13.67 4.18
N GLY A 113 -6.17 -14.04 4.35
CA GLY A 113 -5.07 -13.46 3.56
C GLY A 113 -5.23 -13.69 2.06
N ARG A 114 -5.62 -14.91 1.65
CA ARG A 114 -5.93 -15.19 0.24
C ARG A 114 -7.07 -14.34 -0.30
N GLN A 115 -8.09 -14.07 0.52
CA GLN A 115 -9.19 -13.19 0.13
C GLN A 115 -8.72 -11.75 -0.11
N TRP A 116 -7.85 -11.22 0.74
CA TRP A 116 -7.28 -9.88 0.55
C TRP A 116 -6.43 -9.78 -0.72
N ILE A 117 -5.64 -10.80 -1.02
CA ILE A 117 -4.88 -10.87 -2.28
C ILE A 117 -5.82 -10.90 -3.50
N ALA A 118 -6.89 -11.70 -3.43
CA ALA A 118 -7.87 -11.78 -4.50
C ALA A 118 -8.60 -10.43 -4.72
N ASN A 119 -8.96 -9.74 -3.64
CA ASN A 119 -9.57 -8.42 -3.70
C ASN A 119 -8.63 -7.38 -4.35
N LEU A 120 -7.36 -7.39 -3.96
CA LEU A 120 -6.35 -6.50 -4.53
C LEU A 120 -6.24 -6.69 -6.05
N SER A 121 -6.13 -7.93 -6.50
CA SER A 121 -6.07 -8.27 -7.92
C SER A 121 -7.36 -7.88 -8.65
N SER A 122 -8.52 -8.16 -8.05
CA SER A 122 -9.82 -7.80 -8.62
C SER A 122 -9.97 -6.30 -8.80
N ASN A 123 -9.53 -5.50 -7.83
CA ASN A 123 -9.63 -4.04 -7.89
C ASN A 123 -8.81 -3.47 -9.04
N VAL A 124 -7.57 -3.93 -9.22
CA VAL A 124 -6.71 -3.42 -10.29
C VAL A 124 -7.25 -3.83 -11.68
N PHE A 125 -7.66 -5.09 -11.87
CA PHE A 125 -8.23 -5.53 -13.15
C PHE A 125 -9.55 -4.86 -13.46
N ARG A 126 -10.39 -4.61 -12.45
CA ARG A 126 -11.63 -3.87 -12.61
C ARG A 126 -11.35 -2.43 -13.06
N ALA A 127 -10.41 -1.74 -12.42
CA ALA A 127 -10.03 -0.38 -12.80
C ALA A 127 -9.50 -0.33 -14.24
N GLU A 128 -8.62 -1.26 -14.63
CA GLU A 128 -8.12 -1.36 -16.01
C GLU A 128 -9.25 -1.57 -17.02
N ARG A 129 -10.16 -2.49 -16.72
CA ARG A 129 -11.30 -2.78 -17.60
C ARG A 129 -12.23 -1.59 -17.74
N ASP A 130 -12.55 -0.94 -16.63
CA ASP A 130 -13.50 0.18 -16.62
C ASP A 130 -12.92 1.37 -17.41
N ILE A 131 -11.61 1.64 -17.29
CA ILE A 131 -10.91 2.64 -18.09
C ILE A 131 -10.91 2.25 -19.58
N ALA A 132 -10.65 1.00 -19.90
CA ALA A 132 -10.61 0.52 -21.28
C ALA A 132 -11.97 0.59 -21.99
N LEU A 133 -13.07 0.33 -21.26
CA LEU A 133 -14.42 0.31 -21.83
C LEU A 133 -15.11 1.66 -21.84
N SER A 134 -14.92 2.48 -20.82
CA SER A 134 -15.67 3.72 -20.57
C SER A 134 -14.83 4.97 -20.69
N GLY A 135 -13.52 4.81 -20.86
CA GLY A 135 -12.55 5.90 -20.73
C GLY A 135 -12.32 6.30 -19.26
N PRO A 136 -11.42 7.27 -19.04
CA PRO A 136 -11.12 7.77 -17.69
C PRO A 136 -12.36 8.33 -17.00
N GLN A 137 -12.44 8.12 -15.70
CA GLN A 137 -13.49 8.72 -14.86
C GLN A 137 -13.38 10.24 -14.90
N LYS A 138 -14.50 10.92 -14.91
CA LYS A 138 -14.58 12.39 -14.92
C LYS A 138 -14.90 12.90 -13.53
#